data_bd73c16f103e7f4a34c0e0ffecbe8185
#
_entry.id   bd73c16f103e7f4a34c0e0ffecbe8185
#
_cell.length_a   1.000
_cell.length_b   1.000
_cell.length_c   1.000
_cell.angle_alpha   90.00
_cell.angle_beta   90.00
_cell.angle_gamma   90.00
#
_symmetry.space_group_name_H-M   'P 1'
#
loop_
_entity.id
_entity.type
_entity.pdbx_description
1 polymer ?
#
loop_
_entity_poly.entity_id
_entity_poly.type
_entity_poly.pdbx_seq_one_letter_code
_entity_poly.pdbx_strand_id
1 'polypeptide(L)'
;MAKPNRVDAKKGRADRTAPAKVRIEGRPAQAGRELAPAGARISRRASDLLRAGHVWVYASEIESLVLAEEGDPPALLPVADSRGLLMGTALYSPASQIALRMVAREALSEAAWLELIEQRLRRAIERRVGLILSPLKGQSDSCRLCFSEADELPGIIADKYSDLVILQLLTKGVSSNSVRDVCVRVFRDLLKPAAILERPDPRIRELEGLDAPSTEPLWPADANNSKSATQFHLNGLTFHYDAGAGQKTGAFLDQHANYAAAEKWASQMAPGGRALDVCTYQGGFALHLARVSKSVTGIDASRASLEVAERNLTANREQSQLGTRVQVDWIEADAFEILRDWSSAGEVFDTIVLDPPAFAKSKRAVEGALRGYKELNLRALKMLRPGGLLITCSCSHHVGWTQLEDAVRSAAADAGRRVRLLARRGAAPDHPVVLNLPETEYLKCLVLEVD
;
A
#
# COMPACT_ATOMS: atom_id res chain seq x y z
N MET A 1 -10.70 50.71 43.29
CA MET A 1 -9.54 51.38 42.71
C MET A 1 -8.72 50.39 41.88
N ALA A 2 -8.40 50.77 40.66
CA ALA A 2 -7.44 50.16 39.72
C ALA A 2 -7.75 48.76 39.13
N LYS A 3 -8.23 48.75 37.90
CA LYS A 3 -8.18 47.64 36.95
C LYS A 3 -6.76 47.48 36.40
N PRO A 4 -6.27 46.25 36.15
CA PRO A 4 -5.13 46.09 35.23
C PRO A 4 -5.59 45.70 33.81
N ASN A 5 -4.79 46.19 32.89
CA ASN A 5 -4.91 46.17 31.44
C ASN A 5 -5.04 44.77 30.82
N ARG A 6 -5.94 44.68 29.82
CA ARG A 6 -5.95 43.63 28.81
C ARG A 6 -4.73 43.79 27.88
N VAL A 7 -3.93 42.74 27.77
CA VAL A 7 -2.97 42.58 26.71
C VAL A 7 -3.62 41.72 25.63
N ASP A 8 -3.86 42.30 24.46
CA ASP A 8 -4.36 41.64 23.27
C ASP A 8 -3.29 40.68 22.72
N ALA A 9 -3.53 39.36 22.87
CA ALA A 9 -2.76 38.35 22.15
C ALA A 9 -3.34 38.19 20.74
N LYS A 10 -2.73 38.84 19.76
CA LYS A 10 -2.96 38.54 18.33
C LYS A 10 -2.57 37.10 18.04
N LYS A 11 -3.57 36.25 17.83
CA LYS A 11 -3.41 34.94 17.21
C LYS A 11 -2.98 35.09 15.75
N GLY A 12 -1.70 34.92 15.48
CA GLY A 12 -1.17 34.76 14.14
C GLY A 12 -1.74 33.46 13.52
N ARG A 13 -2.64 33.61 12.55
CA ARG A 13 -3.03 32.54 11.64
C ARG A 13 -1.76 32.11 10.88
N ALA A 14 -1.29 30.90 11.12
CA ALA A 14 -0.28 30.29 10.26
C ALA A 14 -0.91 30.07 8.88
N ASP A 15 -0.42 30.87 7.94
CA ASP A 15 -0.75 30.81 6.54
C ASP A 15 -0.42 29.39 6.00
N ARG A 16 -1.41 28.72 5.44
CA ARG A 16 -1.19 27.49 4.69
C ARG A 16 -0.45 27.91 3.44
N THR A 17 0.86 27.71 3.42
CA THR A 17 1.67 27.91 2.23
C THR A 17 1.11 27.04 1.10
N ALA A 18 0.47 27.71 0.14
CA ALA A 18 0.20 27.16 -1.18
C ALA A 18 1.52 26.60 -1.76
N PRO A 19 1.48 25.55 -2.61
CA PRO A 19 2.69 25.04 -3.25
C PRO A 19 3.41 26.19 -3.93
N ALA A 20 4.71 26.29 -3.73
CA ALA A 20 5.53 27.34 -4.32
C ALA A 20 5.23 27.37 -5.83
N LYS A 21 4.79 28.52 -6.33
CA LYS A 21 4.57 28.72 -7.77
C LYS A 21 5.90 28.50 -8.48
N VAL A 22 6.03 27.37 -9.16
CA VAL A 22 7.15 27.13 -10.07
C VAL A 22 7.12 28.22 -11.12
N ARG A 23 8.22 28.95 -11.28
CA ARG A 23 8.31 30.04 -12.23
C ARG A 23 8.39 29.44 -13.63
N ILE A 24 7.29 29.47 -14.37
CA ILE A 24 7.24 29.06 -15.78
C ILE A 24 7.77 30.25 -16.57
N GLU A 25 9.01 30.17 -17.04
CA GLU A 25 9.58 31.16 -17.95
C GLU A 25 9.27 30.75 -19.39
N GLY A 26 8.13 31.21 -19.90
CA GLY A 26 7.88 31.23 -21.34
C GLY A 26 8.76 32.33 -21.97
N ARG A 27 9.72 31.97 -22.82
CA ARG A 27 10.50 32.92 -23.59
C ARG A 27 9.76 33.30 -24.86
N PRO A 28 9.64 34.62 -25.17
CA PRO A 28 9.22 35.05 -26.52
C PRO A 28 10.26 34.59 -27.53
N ALA A 29 9.80 34.02 -28.64
CA ALA A 29 10.65 33.57 -29.74
C ALA A 29 11.50 34.75 -30.29
N GLN A 30 12.80 34.72 -30.02
CA GLN A 30 13.77 35.51 -30.73
C GLN A 30 14.25 34.73 -31.95
N ALA A 31 14.03 35.27 -33.12
CA ALA A 31 14.49 34.71 -34.38
C ALA A 31 16.02 34.49 -34.33
N GLY A 32 16.48 33.23 -34.55
CA GLY A 32 17.86 32.89 -34.80
C GLY A 32 18.65 32.21 -33.67
N ARG A 33 18.03 31.74 -32.56
CA ARG A 33 18.68 30.85 -31.63
C ARG A 33 17.95 29.51 -31.55
N GLU A 34 18.70 28.41 -31.56
CA GLU A 34 18.18 27.08 -31.27
C GLU A 34 17.40 27.15 -29.93
N LEU A 35 16.14 26.71 -29.97
CA LEU A 35 15.32 26.57 -28.78
C LEU A 35 16.05 25.65 -27.80
N ALA A 36 16.30 26.12 -26.59
CA ALA A 36 16.78 25.26 -25.53
C ALA A 36 15.81 24.06 -25.39
N PRO A 37 16.31 22.83 -25.33
CA PRO A 37 15.43 21.66 -25.24
C PRO A 37 14.53 21.81 -24.01
N ALA A 38 13.25 21.46 -24.16
CA ALA A 38 12.30 21.42 -23.06
C ALA A 38 12.84 20.49 -21.97
N GLY A 39 12.67 20.85 -20.70
CA GLY A 39 13.13 20.04 -19.58
C GLY A 39 13.07 20.73 -18.24
N ALA A 40 13.38 19.98 -17.19
CA ALA A 40 13.47 20.47 -15.83
C ALA A 40 14.93 20.55 -15.36
N ARG A 41 15.32 21.67 -14.77
CA ARG A 41 16.60 21.79 -14.04
C ARG A 41 16.32 21.67 -12.55
N ILE A 42 17.07 20.81 -11.87
CA ILE A 42 16.86 20.49 -10.46
C ILE A 42 18.01 20.97 -9.58
N SER A 43 17.71 21.14 -8.29
CA SER A 43 18.67 21.55 -7.28
C SER A 43 19.84 20.57 -7.15
N ARG A 44 20.98 21.05 -6.64
CA ARG A 44 22.13 20.20 -6.33
C ARG A 44 21.74 19.06 -5.39
N ARG A 45 20.92 19.36 -4.35
CA ARG A 45 20.47 18.36 -3.38
C ARG A 45 19.68 17.24 -4.07
N ALA A 46 18.69 17.59 -4.91
CA ALA A 46 17.93 16.60 -5.68
C ALA A 46 18.83 15.78 -6.60
N SER A 47 19.78 16.44 -7.29
CA SER A 47 20.76 15.76 -8.14
C SER A 47 21.60 14.73 -7.37
N ASP A 48 22.03 15.07 -6.15
CA ASP A 48 22.82 14.16 -5.32
C ASP A 48 21.98 12.97 -4.83
N LEU A 49 20.71 13.19 -4.47
CA LEU A 49 19.76 12.10 -4.14
C LEU A 49 19.52 11.17 -5.34
N LEU A 50 19.32 11.71 -6.55
CA LEU A 50 19.19 10.89 -7.77
C LEU A 50 20.44 10.06 -8.05
N ARG A 51 21.64 10.62 -7.85
CA ARG A 51 22.90 9.88 -7.97
C ARG A 51 23.02 8.75 -6.94
N ALA A 52 22.46 8.95 -5.75
CA ALA A 52 22.38 7.92 -4.70
C ALA A 52 21.33 6.85 -4.97
N GLY A 53 20.55 6.97 -6.07
CA GLY A 53 19.55 5.98 -6.50
C GLY A 53 18.11 6.29 -6.09
N HIS A 54 17.85 7.44 -5.46
CA HIS A 54 16.48 7.93 -5.26
C HIS A 54 15.86 8.29 -6.61
N VAL A 55 14.53 8.21 -6.73
CA VAL A 55 13.86 8.41 -8.04
C VAL A 55 12.85 9.57 -8.05
N TRP A 56 12.64 10.25 -6.93
CA TRP A 56 11.70 11.37 -6.82
C TRP A 56 12.39 12.71 -6.72
N VAL A 57 11.80 13.70 -7.39
CA VAL A 57 12.14 15.11 -7.23
C VAL A 57 10.89 15.87 -6.80
N TYR A 58 10.97 16.55 -5.67
CA TYR A 58 9.86 17.35 -5.17
C TYR A 58 9.75 18.67 -5.93
N ALA A 59 8.54 19.22 -6.03
CA ALA A 59 8.30 20.49 -6.72
C ALA A 59 9.18 21.64 -6.22
N SER A 60 9.49 21.67 -4.91
CA SER A 60 10.37 22.67 -4.29
C SER A 60 11.84 22.56 -4.70
N GLU A 61 12.23 21.45 -5.34
CA GLU A 61 13.61 21.18 -5.77
C GLU A 61 13.82 21.43 -7.29
N ILE A 62 12.77 21.87 -8.00
CA ILE A 62 12.87 22.30 -9.40
C ILE A 62 13.27 23.79 -9.44
N GLU A 63 14.46 24.07 -9.98
CA GLU A 63 14.99 25.43 -10.12
C GLU A 63 14.43 26.17 -11.34
N SER A 64 14.24 25.44 -12.46
CA SER A 64 13.59 25.95 -13.66
C SER A 64 12.91 24.84 -14.45
N LEU A 65 11.82 25.20 -15.13
CA LEU A 65 11.06 24.32 -16.01
C LEU A 65 10.82 25.04 -17.33
N VAL A 66 11.25 24.41 -18.42
CA VAL A 66 11.03 24.90 -19.78
C VAL A 66 10.16 23.86 -20.49
N LEU A 67 8.97 24.25 -20.94
CA LEU A 67 8.07 23.43 -21.73
C LEU A 67 8.20 23.83 -23.21
N ALA A 68 8.10 22.86 -24.11
CA ALA A 68 8.27 23.10 -25.56
C ALA A 68 7.15 23.96 -26.14
N GLU A 69 5.93 23.81 -25.62
CA GLU A 69 4.71 24.47 -26.13
C GLU A 69 3.86 24.98 -24.96
N GLU A 70 3.03 26.01 -25.22
CA GLU A 70 1.96 26.42 -24.32
C GLU A 70 0.80 25.43 -24.45
N GLY A 71 0.43 24.74 -23.38
CA GLY A 71 -0.65 23.77 -23.37
C GLY A 71 -0.52 22.76 -22.23
N ASP A 72 -1.08 21.60 -22.43
CA ASP A 72 -0.97 20.51 -21.45
C ASP A 72 0.49 20.05 -21.35
N PRO A 73 1.08 20.07 -20.13
CA PRO A 73 2.48 19.70 -19.99
C PRO A 73 2.71 18.25 -20.41
N PRO A 74 3.84 17.98 -21.09
CA PRO A 74 4.15 16.62 -21.54
C PRO A 74 4.28 15.66 -20.37
N ALA A 75 3.92 14.39 -20.60
CA ALA A 75 4.06 13.33 -19.60
C ALA A 75 5.53 13.07 -19.24
N LEU A 76 6.43 13.19 -20.21
CA LEU A 76 7.87 12.96 -20.07
C LEU A 76 8.66 14.26 -20.19
N LEU A 77 9.61 14.45 -19.29
CA LEU A 77 10.54 15.57 -19.33
C LEU A 77 11.99 15.11 -19.14
N PRO A 78 12.94 15.63 -19.96
CA PRO A 78 14.36 15.54 -19.64
C PRO A 78 14.65 16.28 -18.34
N VAL A 79 15.51 15.72 -17.49
CA VAL A 79 15.91 16.29 -16.21
C VAL A 79 17.41 16.56 -16.25
N ALA A 80 17.81 17.78 -15.91
CA ALA A 80 19.23 18.16 -15.84
C ALA A 80 19.57 18.64 -14.41
N ASP A 81 20.83 18.46 -14.01
CA ASP A 81 21.34 19.00 -12.75
C ASP A 81 21.48 20.55 -12.82
N SER A 82 21.86 21.18 -11.71
CA SER A 82 22.02 22.64 -11.61
C SER A 82 23.06 23.21 -12.59
N ARG A 83 23.94 22.39 -13.16
CA ARG A 83 24.93 22.76 -14.16
C ARG A 83 24.45 22.54 -15.61
N GLY A 84 23.27 21.93 -15.78
CA GLY A 84 22.69 21.62 -17.10
C GLY A 84 23.12 20.25 -17.66
N LEU A 85 23.76 19.39 -16.86
CA LEU A 85 24.08 18.03 -17.30
C LEU A 85 22.86 17.13 -17.20
N LEU A 86 22.55 16.40 -18.27
CA LEU A 86 21.43 15.46 -18.29
C LEU A 86 21.56 14.41 -17.19
N MET A 87 20.49 14.26 -16.41
CA MET A 87 20.35 13.24 -15.37
C MET A 87 19.46 12.09 -15.83
N GLY A 88 18.65 12.29 -16.88
CA GLY A 88 17.74 11.32 -17.44
C GLY A 88 16.38 11.88 -17.80
N THR A 89 15.38 11.00 -17.87
CA THR A 89 13.99 11.34 -18.17
C THR A 89 13.10 11.00 -16.98
N ALA A 90 12.15 11.88 -16.68
CA ALA A 90 11.15 11.69 -15.64
C ALA A 90 9.72 11.82 -16.16
N LEU A 91 8.78 11.15 -15.50
CA LEU A 91 7.36 11.47 -15.57
C LEU A 91 7.11 12.78 -14.82
N TYR A 92 6.33 13.67 -15.40
CA TYR A 92 6.00 14.98 -14.82
C TYR A 92 4.56 15.04 -14.33
N SER A 93 4.39 15.44 -13.08
CA SER A 93 3.09 15.64 -12.42
C SER A 93 3.01 17.06 -11.85
N PRO A 94 2.44 18.05 -12.58
CA PRO A 94 2.43 19.45 -12.17
C PRO A 94 1.61 19.72 -10.90
N ALA A 95 0.60 18.89 -10.61
CA ALA A 95 -0.26 19.03 -9.43
C ALA A 95 0.32 18.35 -8.18
N SER A 96 1.28 17.44 -8.35
CA SER A 96 1.83 16.63 -7.26
C SER A 96 3.00 17.31 -6.55
N GLN A 97 3.14 17.06 -5.25
CA GLN A 97 4.36 17.44 -4.53
C GLN A 97 5.59 16.67 -5.03
N ILE A 98 5.43 15.40 -5.46
CA ILE A 98 6.45 14.64 -6.16
C ILE A 98 6.31 14.97 -7.64
N ALA A 99 6.92 16.08 -8.07
CA ALA A 99 6.71 16.65 -9.39
C ALA A 99 7.37 15.82 -10.50
N LEU A 100 8.53 15.21 -10.22
CA LEU A 100 9.24 14.39 -11.20
C LEU A 100 9.52 13.00 -10.62
N ARG A 101 9.23 11.96 -11.40
CA ARG A 101 9.55 10.56 -11.09
C ARG A 101 10.46 10.03 -12.18
N MET A 102 11.73 9.80 -11.86
CA MET A 102 12.73 9.33 -12.83
C MET A 102 12.37 7.95 -13.37
N VAL A 103 12.42 7.80 -14.69
CA VAL A 103 12.14 6.53 -15.38
C VAL A 103 13.33 6.00 -16.17
N ALA A 104 14.28 6.87 -16.53
CA ALA A 104 15.52 6.46 -17.23
C ALA A 104 16.65 7.45 -16.92
N ARG A 105 17.89 7.02 -17.18
CA ARG A 105 19.08 7.87 -17.04
C ARG A 105 19.47 8.57 -18.36
N GLU A 106 18.83 8.20 -19.45
CA GLU A 106 18.95 8.78 -20.78
C GLU A 106 17.71 9.58 -21.16
N ALA A 107 17.81 10.31 -22.25
CA ALA A 107 16.67 10.97 -22.87
C ALA A 107 15.80 9.91 -23.59
N LEU A 108 14.51 9.89 -23.27
CA LEU A 108 13.54 8.98 -23.89
C LEU A 108 12.54 9.76 -24.74
N SER A 109 12.19 9.19 -25.91
CA SER A 109 10.97 9.53 -26.64
C SER A 109 9.76 8.83 -26.01
N GLU A 110 8.55 9.27 -26.35
CA GLU A 110 7.32 8.62 -25.91
C GLU A 110 7.26 7.15 -26.38
N ALA A 111 7.66 6.86 -27.62
CA ALA A 111 7.70 5.51 -28.14
C ALA A 111 8.67 4.62 -27.34
N ALA A 112 9.87 5.10 -27.05
CA ALA A 112 10.84 4.36 -26.24
C ALA A 112 10.34 4.15 -24.80
N TRP A 113 9.58 5.09 -24.26
CA TRP A 113 8.94 4.93 -22.95
C TRP A 113 7.87 3.82 -22.96
N LEU A 114 7.03 3.76 -23.96
CA LEU A 114 6.02 2.69 -24.10
C LEU A 114 6.66 1.31 -24.23
N GLU A 115 7.75 1.20 -24.99
CA GLU A 115 8.54 -0.04 -25.08
C GLU A 115 9.15 -0.42 -23.71
N LEU A 116 9.65 0.56 -22.99
CA LEU A 116 10.22 0.35 -21.66
C LEU A 116 9.17 -0.08 -20.64
N ILE A 117 7.94 0.48 -20.70
CA ILE A 117 6.80 0.01 -19.89
C ILE A 117 6.53 -1.48 -20.19
N GLU A 118 6.44 -1.85 -21.47
CA GLU A 118 6.19 -3.24 -21.85
C GLU A 118 7.25 -4.18 -21.29
N GLN A 119 8.53 -3.86 -21.46
CA GLN A 119 9.65 -4.67 -20.98
C GLN A 119 9.64 -4.82 -19.45
N ARG A 120 9.44 -3.71 -18.71
CA ARG A 120 9.42 -3.71 -17.25
C ARG A 120 8.21 -4.46 -16.70
N LEU A 121 7.04 -4.27 -17.32
CA LEU A 121 5.82 -4.96 -16.89
C LEU A 121 5.92 -6.47 -17.12
N ARG A 122 6.44 -6.92 -18.28
CA ARG A 122 6.72 -8.34 -18.53
C ARG A 122 7.67 -8.92 -17.46
N ARG A 123 8.78 -8.24 -17.19
CA ARG A 123 9.74 -8.65 -16.14
C ARG A 123 9.10 -8.71 -14.74
N ALA A 124 8.27 -7.73 -14.40
CA ALA A 124 7.56 -7.71 -13.13
C ALA A 124 6.63 -8.91 -12.98
N ILE A 125 5.85 -9.23 -14.00
CA ILE A 125 4.93 -10.38 -14.03
C ILE A 125 5.70 -11.70 -13.94
N GLU A 126 6.75 -11.89 -14.76
CA GLU A 126 7.58 -13.11 -14.75
C GLU A 126 8.17 -13.40 -13.37
N ARG A 127 8.63 -12.36 -12.68
CA ARG A 127 9.13 -12.47 -11.29
C ARG A 127 8.05 -13.00 -10.35
N ARG A 128 6.80 -12.53 -10.45
CA ARG A 128 5.68 -12.99 -9.59
C ARG A 128 5.20 -14.38 -9.96
N VAL A 129 5.14 -14.69 -11.24
CA VAL A 129 4.82 -16.06 -11.70
C VAL A 129 5.81 -17.05 -11.11
N GLY A 130 7.11 -16.77 -11.12
CA GLY A 130 8.13 -17.64 -10.53
C GLY A 130 8.06 -17.74 -9.00
N LEU A 131 7.70 -16.66 -8.31
CA LEU A 131 7.73 -16.59 -6.85
C LEU A 131 6.43 -17.06 -6.19
N ILE A 132 5.28 -16.75 -6.75
CA ILE A 132 3.96 -16.87 -6.08
C ILE A 132 3.01 -17.74 -6.86
N LEU A 133 2.86 -17.50 -8.17
CA LEU A 133 1.88 -18.19 -9.01
C LEU A 133 2.38 -19.52 -9.55
N SER A 134 3.56 -20.00 -9.11
CA SER A 134 4.12 -21.27 -9.59
C SER A 134 3.19 -22.45 -9.24
N PRO A 135 2.82 -23.29 -10.23
CA PRO A 135 2.02 -24.49 -9.98
C PRO A 135 2.64 -25.46 -8.97
N LEU A 136 3.97 -25.44 -8.81
CA LEU A 136 4.70 -26.24 -7.83
C LEU A 136 4.47 -25.77 -6.37
N LYS A 137 4.02 -24.52 -6.19
CA LYS A 137 3.65 -23.96 -4.88
C LYS A 137 2.14 -23.99 -4.64
N GLY A 138 1.35 -24.18 -5.67
CA GLY A 138 -0.05 -24.65 -5.79
C GLY A 138 -1.14 -24.08 -4.90
N GLN A 139 -0.87 -23.04 -4.09
CA GLN A 139 -1.80 -22.59 -3.06
C GLN A 139 -2.30 -21.14 -3.24
N SER A 140 -1.76 -20.43 -4.22
CA SER A 140 -2.19 -19.03 -4.49
C SER A 140 -2.28 -18.79 -5.99
N ASP A 141 -3.35 -18.15 -6.43
CA ASP A 141 -3.58 -17.72 -7.82
C ASP A 141 -3.68 -16.18 -7.93
N SER A 142 -3.34 -15.49 -6.84
CA SER A 142 -3.49 -14.05 -6.71
C SER A 142 -2.23 -13.42 -6.12
N CYS A 143 -1.85 -12.27 -6.66
CA CYS A 143 -0.68 -11.50 -6.22
C CYS A 143 -0.70 -10.10 -6.81
N ARG A 144 0.11 -9.20 -6.27
CA ARG A 144 0.49 -7.96 -6.95
C ARG A 144 1.39 -8.26 -8.15
N LEU A 145 0.99 -7.88 -9.34
CA LEU A 145 1.74 -8.09 -10.59
C LEU A 145 2.78 -7.00 -10.83
N CYS A 146 2.46 -5.76 -10.44
CA CYS A 146 3.31 -4.58 -10.60
C CYS A 146 3.15 -3.67 -9.38
N PHE A 147 4.28 -3.24 -8.81
CA PHE A 147 4.35 -2.41 -7.61
C PHE A 147 5.10 -1.09 -7.87
N SER A 148 4.55 -0.27 -8.77
CA SER A 148 4.97 1.11 -9.00
C SER A 148 6.50 1.27 -9.12
N GLU A 149 7.10 2.19 -8.35
CA GLU A 149 8.53 2.47 -8.34
C GLU A 149 9.39 1.23 -8.05
N ALA A 150 8.87 0.28 -7.29
CA ALA A 150 9.62 -0.94 -6.96
C ALA A 150 9.83 -1.87 -8.18
N ASP A 151 9.04 -1.69 -9.22
CA ASP A 151 9.20 -2.33 -10.54
C ASP A 151 9.65 -1.33 -11.62
N GLU A 152 10.15 -0.16 -11.22
CA GLU A 152 10.60 0.92 -12.12
C GLU A 152 9.47 1.46 -13.03
N LEU A 153 8.20 1.31 -12.61
CA LEU A 153 6.99 1.74 -13.30
C LEU A 153 6.19 2.73 -12.45
N PRO A 154 6.73 3.94 -12.15
CA PRO A 154 6.12 4.88 -11.24
C PRO A 154 4.66 5.17 -11.59
N GLY A 155 3.77 4.97 -10.60
CA GLY A 155 2.34 5.21 -10.75
C GLY A 155 1.55 4.08 -11.40
N ILE A 156 2.18 2.96 -11.79
CA ILE A 156 1.50 1.76 -12.29
C ILE A 156 1.43 0.72 -11.19
N ILE A 157 0.24 0.33 -10.80
CA ILE A 157 -0.03 -0.77 -9.87
C ILE A 157 -0.98 -1.75 -10.58
N ALA A 158 -0.71 -3.03 -10.46
CA ALA A 158 -1.59 -4.06 -10.98
C ALA A 158 -1.67 -5.24 -10.03
N ASP A 159 -2.90 -5.67 -9.73
CA ASP A 159 -3.21 -6.82 -8.89
C ASP A 159 -3.94 -7.89 -9.71
N LYS A 160 -3.61 -9.15 -9.46
CA LYS A 160 -4.31 -10.31 -10.03
C LYS A 160 -5.12 -10.99 -8.93
N TYR A 161 -6.39 -11.25 -9.22
CA TYR A 161 -7.30 -12.06 -8.42
C TYR A 161 -7.86 -13.17 -9.29
N SER A 162 -7.28 -14.36 -9.22
CA SER A 162 -7.63 -15.51 -10.07
C SER A 162 -7.57 -15.13 -11.56
N ASP A 163 -8.71 -14.93 -12.20
CA ASP A 163 -8.85 -14.58 -13.62
C ASP A 163 -9.13 -13.08 -13.88
N LEU A 164 -9.11 -12.25 -12.83
CA LEU A 164 -9.25 -10.80 -12.96
C LEU A 164 -7.91 -10.09 -12.79
N VAL A 165 -7.69 -9.02 -13.54
CA VAL A 165 -6.59 -8.07 -13.35
C VAL A 165 -7.16 -6.69 -13.04
N ILE A 166 -6.68 -6.09 -11.97
CA ILE A 166 -7.05 -4.75 -11.53
C ILE A 166 -5.87 -3.82 -11.74
N LEU A 167 -6.02 -2.86 -12.63
CA LEU A 167 -5.01 -1.86 -12.96
C LEU A 167 -5.31 -0.55 -12.25
N GLN A 168 -4.26 0.10 -11.74
CA GLN A 168 -4.30 1.46 -11.23
C GLN A 168 -3.24 2.30 -11.95
N LEU A 169 -3.68 3.36 -12.59
CA LEU A 169 -2.82 4.40 -13.18
C LEU A 169 -2.96 5.65 -12.34
N LEU A 170 -1.98 5.89 -11.47
CA LEU A 170 -2.09 6.83 -10.35
C LEU A 170 -1.52 8.22 -10.66
N THR A 171 -0.67 8.36 -11.68
CA THR A 171 0.01 9.64 -11.97
C THR A 171 -0.32 10.12 -13.37
N LYS A 172 -0.22 11.44 -13.59
CA LYS A 172 -0.51 12.06 -14.90
C LYS A 172 0.35 11.41 -16.00
N GLY A 173 1.61 11.14 -15.74
CA GLY A 173 2.55 10.60 -16.72
C GLY A 173 2.24 9.19 -17.24
N VAL A 174 1.35 8.43 -16.57
CA VAL A 174 0.95 7.08 -16.99
C VAL A 174 -0.54 6.96 -17.31
N SER A 175 -1.31 8.04 -17.23
CA SER A 175 -2.78 8.00 -17.39
C SER A 175 -3.25 8.07 -18.85
N SER A 176 -2.37 7.93 -19.83
CA SER A 176 -2.70 7.97 -21.26
C SER A 176 -3.32 6.66 -21.77
N ASN A 177 -4.07 6.72 -22.87
CA ASN A 177 -4.61 5.53 -23.53
C ASN A 177 -3.48 4.63 -24.07
N SER A 178 -2.39 5.20 -24.59
CA SER A 178 -1.24 4.43 -25.06
C SER A 178 -0.64 3.55 -23.95
N VAL A 179 -0.56 4.05 -22.73
CA VAL A 179 -0.11 3.24 -21.55
C VAL A 179 -1.13 2.15 -21.22
N ARG A 180 -2.44 2.46 -21.25
CA ARG A 180 -3.49 1.44 -21.04
C ARG A 180 -3.38 0.32 -22.04
N ASP A 181 -3.20 0.66 -23.33
CA ASP A 181 -3.10 -0.33 -24.43
C ASP A 181 -1.89 -1.25 -24.24
N VAL A 182 -0.74 -0.70 -23.83
CA VAL A 182 0.45 -1.51 -23.51
C VAL A 182 0.15 -2.46 -22.34
N CYS A 183 -0.43 -1.95 -21.23
CA CYS A 183 -0.76 -2.77 -20.07
C CYS A 183 -1.75 -3.90 -20.44
N VAL A 184 -2.83 -3.58 -21.15
CA VAL A 184 -3.84 -4.55 -21.58
C VAL A 184 -3.21 -5.63 -22.46
N ARG A 185 -2.38 -5.24 -23.46
CA ARG A 185 -1.68 -6.18 -24.32
C ARG A 185 -0.82 -7.15 -23.52
N VAL A 186 0.02 -6.64 -22.63
CA VAL A 186 0.92 -7.47 -21.81
C VAL A 186 0.15 -8.44 -20.92
N PHE A 187 -0.90 -7.96 -20.23
CA PHE A 187 -1.70 -8.83 -19.37
C PHE A 187 -2.43 -9.93 -20.15
N ARG A 188 -2.99 -9.60 -21.31
CA ARG A 188 -3.64 -10.59 -22.18
C ARG A 188 -2.67 -11.65 -22.68
N ASP A 189 -1.49 -11.24 -23.13
CA ASP A 189 -0.47 -12.14 -23.63
C ASP A 189 0.00 -13.14 -22.57
N LEU A 190 0.32 -12.64 -21.37
CA LEU A 190 0.97 -13.45 -20.35
C LEU A 190 0.00 -14.18 -19.42
N LEU A 191 -1.17 -13.61 -19.12
CA LEU A 191 -2.05 -14.08 -18.06
C LEU A 191 -3.40 -14.58 -18.57
N LYS A 192 -3.82 -14.18 -19.78
CA LYS A 192 -5.12 -14.53 -20.39
C LYS A 192 -6.31 -14.30 -19.43
N PRO A 193 -6.45 -13.09 -18.84
CA PRO A 193 -7.47 -12.83 -17.85
C PRO A 193 -8.88 -12.82 -18.48
N ALA A 194 -9.90 -13.14 -17.68
CA ALA A 194 -11.29 -12.98 -18.07
C ALA A 194 -11.67 -11.50 -18.20
N ALA A 195 -11.14 -10.65 -17.32
CA ALA A 195 -11.32 -9.20 -17.43
C ALA A 195 -10.11 -8.41 -16.89
N ILE A 196 -9.95 -7.19 -17.42
CA ILE A 196 -9.02 -6.18 -16.93
C ILE A 196 -9.83 -4.92 -16.61
N LEU A 197 -9.79 -4.48 -15.36
CA LEU A 197 -10.54 -3.33 -14.87
C LEU A 197 -9.58 -2.25 -14.36
N GLU A 198 -9.85 -0.98 -14.67
CA GLU A 198 -9.12 0.14 -14.07
C GLU A 198 -9.84 0.62 -12.82
N ARG A 199 -9.17 0.55 -11.66
CA ARG A 199 -9.73 0.94 -10.35
C ARG A 199 -8.70 1.70 -9.51
N PRO A 200 -8.26 2.89 -9.93
CA PRO A 200 -7.30 3.69 -9.19
C PRO A 200 -7.95 4.28 -7.93
N ASP A 201 -7.11 4.59 -6.94
CA ASP A 201 -7.55 5.33 -5.75
C ASP A 201 -8.02 6.75 -6.16
N PRO A 202 -9.31 7.10 -5.94
CA PRO A 202 -9.86 8.40 -6.35
C PRO A 202 -9.13 9.58 -5.72
N ARG A 203 -8.68 9.42 -4.46
CA ARG A 203 -7.98 10.48 -3.72
C ARG A 203 -6.60 10.77 -4.31
N ILE A 204 -5.89 9.73 -4.76
CA ILE A 204 -4.58 9.92 -5.40
C ILE A 204 -4.77 10.60 -6.75
N ARG A 205 -5.79 10.23 -7.51
CA ARG A 205 -6.11 10.89 -8.78
C ARG A 205 -6.45 12.35 -8.60
N GLU A 206 -7.24 12.70 -7.58
CA GLU A 206 -7.53 14.11 -7.23
C GLU A 206 -6.25 14.91 -6.93
N LEU A 207 -5.30 14.32 -6.17
CA LEU A 207 -4.00 14.94 -5.88
C LEU A 207 -3.11 15.13 -7.12
N GLU A 208 -3.28 14.31 -8.14
CA GLU A 208 -2.58 14.40 -9.44
C GLU A 208 -3.34 15.27 -10.45
N GLY A 209 -4.51 15.80 -10.10
CA GLY A 209 -5.36 16.61 -10.99
C GLY A 209 -5.95 15.79 -12.13
N LEU A 210 -6.26 14.53 -11.89
CA LEU A 210 -6.82 13.60 -12.87
C LEU A 210 -8.31 13.35 -12.60
N ASP A 211 -9.10 13.31 -13.66
CA ASP A 211 -10.50 12.91 -13.60
C ASP A 211 -10.66 11.43 -13.19
N ALA A 212 -11.84 11.07 -12.71
CA ALA A 212 -12.18 9.68 -12.49
C ALA A 212 -12.04 8.90 -13.82
N PRO A 213 -11.48 7.68 -13.81
CA PRO A 213 -11.40 6.87 -15.01
C PRO A 213 -12.80 6.39 -15.40
N SER A 214 -12.94 5.92 -16.64
CA SER A 214 -14.13 5.20 -17.06
C SER A 214 -14.40 4.01 -16.14
N THR A 215 -15.66 3.73 -15.86
CA THR A 215 -16.09 2.52 -15.14
C THR A 215 -16.11 1.28 -16.05
N GLU A 216 -16.03 1.51 -17.37
CA GLU A 216 -15.99 0.45 -18.37
C GLU A 216 -14.72 -0.41 -18.21
N PRO A 217 -14.82 -1.71 -18.51
CA PRO A 217 -13.66 -2.59 -18.49
C PRO A 217 -12.66 -2.20 -19.57
N LEU A 218 -11.38 -2.34 -19.30
CA LEU A 218 -10.35 -2.21 -20.30
C LEU A 218 -10.29 -3.44 -21.22
N TRP A 219 -10.77 -4.60 -20.70
CA TRP A 219 -10.90 -5.86 -21.43
C TRP A 219 -11.89 -6.78 -20.69
N PRO A 220 -12.78 -7.52 -21.45
CA PRO A 220 -13.14 -7.26 -22.84
C PRO A 220 -13.78 -5.87 -23.00
N ALA A 221 -13.79 -5.33 -24.19
CA ALA A 221 -14.37 -4.02 -24.48
C ALA A 221 -15.93 -4.01 -24.37
N ASP A 222 -16.57 -5.18 -24.35
CA ASP A 222 -18.01 -5.32 -24.14
C ASP A 222 -18.32 -5.46 -22.65
N ALA A 223 -18.90 -4.41 -22.07
CA ALA A 223 -19.28 -4.36 -20.65
C ALA A 223 -20.26 -5.46 -20.25
N ASN A 224 -21.14 -5.92 -21.17
CA ASN A 224 -22.11 -6.99 -20.89
C ASN A 224 -21.46 -8.35 -20.65
N ASN A 225 -20.24 -8.55 -21.14
CA ASN A 225 -19.45 -9.77 -20.95
C ASN A 225 -18.32 -9.59 -19.94
N SER A 226 -18.25 -8.45 -19.26
CA SER A 226 -17.18 -8.19 -18.30
C SER A 226 -17.48 -8.77 -16.94
N LYS A 227 -16.53 -9.55 -16.43
CA LYS A 227 -16.54 -10.08 -15.08
C LYS A 227 -15.98 -9.03 -14.12
N SER A 228 -16.71 -8.66 -13.08
CA SER A 228 -16.28 -7.70 -12.04
C SER A 228 -15.98 -8.35 -10.68
N ALA A 229 -16.40 -9.60 -10.48
CA ALA A 229 -16.21 -10.33 -9.24
C ALA A 229 -15.68 -11.75 -9.50
N THR A 230 -14.90 -12.28 -8.56
CA THR A 230 -14.33 -13.62 -8.66
C THR A 230 -14.04 -14.21 -7.28
N GLN A 231 -13.84 -15.52 -7.23
CA GLN A 231 -13.14 -16.18 -6.12
C GLN A 231 -11.66 -16.33 -6.47
N PHE A 232 -10.81 -16.15 -5.49
CA PHE A 232 -9.37 -16.29 -5.64
C PHE A 232 -8.77 -17.03 -4.44
N HIS A 233 -7.53 -17.52 -4.59
CA HIS A 233 -6.87 -18.32 -3.57
C HIS A 233 -5.62 -17.63 -3.05
N LEU A 234 -5.46 -17.65 -1.71
CA LEU A 234 -4.23 -17.34 -1.01
C LEU A 234 -3.90 -18.44 -0.01
N ASN A 235 -2.71 -19.03 -0.13
CA ASN A 235 -2.21 -20.08 0.77
C ASN A 235 -3.20 -21.27 0.92
N GLY A 236 -3.93 -21.58 -0.15
CA GLY A 236 -4.93 -22.67 -0.17
C GLY A 236 -6.25 -22.34 0.51
N LEU A 237 -6.53 -21.08 0.82
CA LEU A 237 -7.84 -20.59 1.25
C LEU A 237 -8.49 -19.78 0.15
N THR A 238 -9.82 -19.87 0.07
CA THR A 238 -10.66 -19.18 -0.91
C THR A 238 -11.17 -17.86 -0.34
N PHE A 239 -11.07 -16.80 -1.15
CA PHE A 239 -11.53 -15.47 -0.83
C PHE A 239 -12.39 -14.92 -1.97
N HIS A 240 -13.28 -13.99 -1.67
CA HIS A 240 -14.09 -13.28 -2.66
C HIS A 240 -13.48 -11.92 -2.97
N TYR A 241 -13.47 -11.57 -4.25
CA TYR A 241 -13.14 -10.25 -4.75
C TYR A 241 -14.32 -9.69 -5.56
N ASP A 242 -14.64 -8.42 -5.33
CA ASP A 242 -15.65 -7.68 -6.11
C ASP A 242 -15.13 -6.26 -6.35
N ALA A 243 -14.88 -5.91 -7.60
CA ALA A 243 -14.40 -4.60 -8.01
C ALA A 243 -15.41 -3.46 -7.79
N GLY A 244 -16.69 -3.78 -7.61
CA GLY A 244 -17.76 -2.82 -7.35
C GLY A 244 -17.98 -2.55 -5.86
N ALA A 245 -17.62 -3.47 -4.98
CA ALA A 245 -17.96 -3.44 -3.55
C ALA A 245 -16.75 -3.12 -2.64
N GLY A 246 -15.51 -3.18 -3.15
CA GLY A 246 -14.31 -3.09 -2.31
C GLY A 246 -13.75 -1.67 -2.17
N GLN A 247 -13.18 -1.37 -1.00
CA GLN A 247 -12.28 -0.24 -0.85
C GLN A 247 -10.91 -0.60 -1.46
N LYS A 248 -10.30 0.30 -2.22
CA LYS A 248 -9.01 0.13 -2.92
C LYS A 248 -9.06 -1.03 -3.93
N THR A 249 -8.06 -1.93 -3.89
CA THR A 249 -7.96 -3.11 -4.76
C THR A 249 -8.69 -4.35 -4.22
N GLY A 250 -9.31 -4.29 -3.03
CA GLY A 250 -10.15 -5.34 -2.46
C GLY A 250 -9.50 -6.19 -1.38
N ALA A 251 -8.38 -6.88 -1.61
CA ALA A 251 -7.69 -7.69 -0.60
C ALA A 251 -6.30 -7.12 -0.27
N PHE A 252 -5.84 -7.36 0.97
CA PHE A 252 -4.48 -7.01 1.39
C PHE A 252 -3.49 -8.10 0.97
N LEU A 253 -3.14 -8.09 -0.33
CA LEU A 253 -2.19 -9.06 -0.90
C LEU A 253 -0.79 -8.97 -0.28
N ASP A 254 -0.40 -7.80 0.23
CA ASP A 254 0.86 -7.57 0.91
C ASP A 254 1.00 -8.35 2.23
N GLN A 255 -0.11 -8.76 2.84
CA GLN A 255 -0.15 -9.53 4.08
C GLN A 255 -0.18 -11.05 3.88
N HIS A 256 -0.34 -11.59 2.65
CA HIS A 256 -0.56 -13.02 2.47
C HIS A 256 0.54 -13.92 3.06
N ALA A 257 1.79 -13.47 3.01
CA ALA A 257 2.91 -14.19 3.62
C ALA A 257 2.89 -14.10 5.16
N ASN A 258 2.31 -13.04 5.72
CA ASN A 258 2.14 -12.88 7.18
C ASN A 258 0.95 -13.70 7.68
N TYR A 259 -0.11 -13.88 6.88
CA TYR A 259 -1.19 -14.82 7.17
C TYR A 259 -0.66 -16.25 7.36
N ALA A 260 0.12 -16.75 6.39
CA ALA A 260 0.73 -18.07 6.48
C ALA A 260 1.73 -18.19 7.65
N ALA A 261 2.46 -17.12 7.95
CA ALA A 261 3.35 -17.10 9.11
C ALA A 261 2.59 -17.15 10.42
N ALA A 262 1.46 -16.45 10.55
CA ALA A 262 0.59 -16.49 11.73
C ALA A 262 0.07 -17.91 12.00
N GLU A 263 -0.44 -18.56 10.97
CA GLU A 263 -0.87 -19.97 11.02
C GLU A 263 0.27 -20.88 11.50
N LYS A 264 1.46 -20.76 10.89
CA LYS A 264 2.63 -21.55 11.27
C LYS A 264 3.04 -21.36 12.72
N TRP A 265 3.15 -20.12 13.19
CA TRP A 265 3.53 -19.82 14.57
C TRP A 265 2.46 -20.27 15.55
N ALA A 266 1.19 -20.02 15.27
CA ALA A 266 0.08 -20.47 16.12
C ALA A 266 0.01 -22.00 16.23
N SER A 267 0.26 -22.74 15.12
CA SER A 267 0.30 -24.21 15.14
C SER A 267 1.41 -24.78 16.02
N GLN A 268 2.50 -24.05 16.23
CA GLN A 268 3.64 -24.47 17.03
C GLN A 268 3.50 -24.07 18.52
N MET A 269 2.98 -22.86 18.80
CA MET A 269 2.98 -22.28 20.12
C MET A 269 1.63 -22.41 20.85
N ALA A 270 0.53 -22.46 20.08
CA ALA A 270 -0.83 -22.43 20.61
C ALA A 270 -1.78 -23.38 19.85
N PRO A 271 -1.40 -24.66 19.59
CA PRO A 271 -2.24 -25.55 18.81
C PRO A 271 -3.60 -25.77 19.49
N GLY A 272 -4.69 -25.60 18.72
CA GLY A 272 -6.05 -25.71 19.27
C GLY A 272 -6.43 -24.61 20.26
N GLY A 273 -5.71 -23.51 20.32
CA GLY A 273 -5.98 -22.38 21.20
C GLY A 273 -7.16 -21.51 20.75
N ARG A 274 -7.44 -20.45 21.54
CA ARG A 274 -8.35 -19.35 21.17
C ARG A 274 -7.56 -18.25 20.47
N ALA A 275 -8.00 -17.81 19.32
CA ALA A 275 -7.36 -16.72 18.58
C ALA A 275 -8.28 -15.50 18.44
N LEU A 276 -7.66 -14.32 18.42
CA LEU A 276 -8.31 -13.04 18.19
C LEU A 276 -7.62 -12.32 17.04
N ASP A 277 -8.39 -11.86 16.04
CA ASP A 277 -7.92 -11.07 14.92
C ASP A 277 -8.59 -9.70 14.92
N VAL A 278 -7.81 -8.67 15.24
CA VAL A 278 -8.29 -7.28 15.42
C VAL A 278 -8.02 -6.47 14.16
N CYS A 279 -9.04 -5.81 13.63
CA CYS A 279 -9.10 -5.20 12.31
C CYS A 279 -9.00 -6.29 11.22
N THR A 280 -9.81 -7.33 11.40
CA THR A 280 -9.78 -8.56 10.59
C THR A 280 -10.12 -8.35 9.12
N TYR A 281 -10.78 -7.23 8.76
CA TYR A 281 -11.24 -6.91 7.43
C TYR A 281 -12.06 -8.06 6.83
N GLN A 282 -11.59 -8.73 5.78
CA GLN A 282 -12.25 -9.86 5.12
C GLN A 282 -11.81 -11.22 5.68
N GLY A 283 -11.19 -11.25 6.87
CA GLY A 283 -10.83 -12.49 7.56
C GLY A 283 -9.47 -13.07 7.16
N GLY A 284 -8.54 -12.26 6.64
CA GLY A 284 -7.25 -12.76 6.16
C GLY A 284 -6.47 -13.54 7.21
N PHE A 285 -6.16 -12.95 8.36
CA PHE A 285 -5.53 -13.65 9.48
C PHE A 285 -6.48 -14.66 10.14
N ALA A 286 -7.74 -14.28 10.37
CA ALA A 286 -8.70 -15.12 11.07
C ALA A 286 -8.89 -16.49 10.42
N LEU A 287 -9.04 -16.56 9.10
CA LEU A 287 -9.25 -17.81 8.37
C LEU A 287 -7.99 -18.70 8.36
N HIS A 288 -6.79 -18.12 8.31
CA HIS A 288 -5.56 -18.88 8.45
C HIS A 288 -5.41 -19.44 9.87
N LEU A 289 -5.71 -18.65 10.90
CA LEU A 289 -5.72 -19.11 12.28
C LEU A 289 -6.79 -20.17 12.55
N ALA A 290 -7.92 -20.12 11.84
CA ALA A 290 -8.99 -21.12 11.98
C ALA A 290 -8.56 -22.54 11.60
N ARG A 291 -7.49 -22.71 10.81
CA ARG A 291 -6.92 -24.04 10.50
C ARG A 291 -6.26 -24.72 11.69
N VAL A 292 -5.82 -23.94 12.67
CA VAL A 292 -4.97 -24.42 13.77
C VAL A 292 -5.51 -24.11 15.16
N SER A 293 -6.62 -23.37 15.25
CA SER A 293 -7.29 -22.94 16.50
C SER A 293 -8.61 -23.68 16.70
N LYS A 294 -9.08 -23.78 17.92
CA LYS A 294 -10.43 -24.29 18.25
C LYS A 294 -11.50 -23.22 18.06
N SER A 295 -11.13 -21.96 18.28
CA SER A 295 -12.02 -20.82 18.07
C SER A 295 -11.22 -19.59 17.63
N VAL A 296 -11.82 -18.77 16.74
CA VAL A 296 -11.28 -17.50 16.28
C VAL A 296 -12.36 -16.46 16.38
N THR A 297 -12.02 -15.31 16.94
CA THR A 297 -12.88 -14.12 16.89
C THR A 297 -12.23 -13.07 16.02
N GLY A 298 -12.94 -12.61 14.98
CA GLY A 298 -12.54 -11.50 14.12
C GLY A 298 -13.32 -10.24 14.46
N ILE A 299 -12.60 -9.13 14.68
CA ILE A 299 -13.19 -7.82 14.99
C ILE A 299 -12.88 -6.85 13.86
N ASP A 300 -13.89 -6.13 13.39
CA ASP A 300 -13.73 -5.00 12.46
C ASP A 300 -14.84 -3.98 12.69
N ALA A 301 -14.57 -2.70 12.42
CA ALA A 301 -15.57 -1.65 12.48
C ALA A 301 -16.47 -1.60 11.23
N SER A 302 -16.14 -2.34 10.17
CA SER A 302 -16.85 -2.36 8.90
C SER A 302 -17.75 -3.60 8.79
N ARG A 303 -19.03 -3.43 8.96
CA ARG A 303 -20.04 -4.47 8.73
C ARG A 303 -19.88 -5.12 7.37
N ALA A 304 -19.71 -4.32 6.32
CA ALA A 304 -19.54 -4.81 4.96
C ALA A 304 -18.32 -5.72 4.80
N SER A 305 -17.21 -5.42 5.49
CA SER A 305 -16.01 -6.27 5.50
C SER A 305 -16.29 -7.61 6.19
N LEU A 306 -16.99 -7.60 7.31
CA LEU A 306 -17.37 -8.80 8.05
C LEU A 306 -18.33 -9.70 7.26
N GLU A 307 -19.23 -9.13 6.47
CA GLU A 307 -20.11 -9.89 5.57
C GLU A 307 -19.31 -10.61 4.47
N VAL A 308 -18.23 -10.01 4.00
CA VAL A 308 -17.29 -10.70 3.09
C VAL A 308 -16.51 -11.78 3.82
N ALA A 309 -16.06 -11.51 5.06
CA ALA A 309 -15.38 -12.49 5.89
C ALA A 309 -16.24 -13.75 6.13
N GLU A 310 -17.54 -13.58 6.40
CA GLU A 310 -18.48 -14.69 6.55
C GLU A 310 -18.67 -15.47 5.24
N ARG A 311 -18.77 -14.78 4.10
CA ARG A 311 -18.80 -15.44 2.79
C ARG A 311 -17.51 -16.25 2.51
N ASN A 312 -16.36 -15.71 2.88
CA ASN A 312 -15.08 -16.41 2.77
C ASN A 312 -15.04 -17.64 3.68
N LEU A 313 -15.51 -17.53 4.93
CA LEU A 313 -15.61 -18.67 5.85
C LEU A 313 -16.49 -19.77 5.29
N THR A 314 -17.68 -19.43 4.79
CA THR A 314 -18.63 -20.37 4.18
C THR A 314 -18.00 -21.09 3.00
N ALA A 315 -17.37 -20.36 2.05
CA ALA A 315 -16.72 -20.97 0.90
C ALA A 315 -15.60 -21.94 1.29
N ASN A 316 -14.81 -21.63 2.31
CA ASN A 316 -13.74 -22.50 2.79
C ASN A 316 -14.26 -23.74 3.53
N ARG A 317 -15.41 -23.66 4.19
CA ARG A 317 -16.08 -24.82 4.80
C ARG A 317 -16.67 -25.74 3.74
N GLU A 318 -17.35 -25.20 2.75
CA GLU A 318 -17.94 -25.96 1.63
C GLU A 318 -16.86 -26.68 0.81
N GLN A 319 -15.70 -26.05 0.61
CA GLN A 319 -14.57 -26.63 -0.12
C GLN A 319 -13.67 -27.51 0.76
N SER A 320 -14.07 -27.79 2.01
CA SER A 320 -13.33 -28.60 2.99
C SER A 320 -11.91 -28.10 3.30
N GLN A 321 -11.63 -26.83 3.10
CA GLN A 321 -10.36 -26.20 3.42
C GLN A 321 -10.27 -25.82 4.90
N LEU A 322 -11.42 -25.66 5.55
CA LEU A 322 -11.54 -25.47 6.99
C LEU A 322 -12.42 -26.57 7.60
N GLY A 323 -12.01 -27.03 8.79
CA GLY A 323 -12.80 -27.99 9.56
C GLY A 323 -14.13 -27.36 10.03
N THR A 324 -15.21 -28.14 10.01
CA THR A 324 -16.53 -27.70 10.50
C THR A 324 -16.58 -27.51 12.02
N ARG A 325 -15.59 -28.02 12.76
CA ARG A 325 -15.52 -27.96 14.24
C ARG A 325 -14.94 -26.65 14.77
N VAL A 326 -14.22 -25.86 13.97
CA VAL A 326 -13.68 -24.57 14.41
C VAL A 326 -14.82 -23.57 14.54
N GLN A 327 -14.92 -22.95 15.71
CA GLN A 327 -15.85 -21.84 15.89
C GLN A 327 -15.19 -20.55 15.38
N VAL A 328 -15.89 -19.81 14.52
CA VAL A 328 -15.46 -18.50 14.02
C VAL A 328 -16.59 -17.51 14.23
N ASP A 329 -16.29 -16.43 14.95
CA ASP A 329 -17.25 -15.39 15.30
C ASP A 329 -16.76 -14.05 14.75
N TRP A 330 -17.67 -13.26 14.16
CA TRP A 330 -17.39 -11.92 13.64
C TRP A 330 -18.10 -10.87 14.49
N ILE A 331 -17.35 -9.85 14.95
CA ILE A 331 -17.88 -8.81 15.82
C ILE A 331 -17.62 -7.45 15.19
N GLU A 332 -18.71 -6.70 14.93
CA GLU A 332 -18.63 -5.30 14.53
C GLU A 332 -18.41 -4.42 15.75
N ALA A 333 -17.20 -3.85 15.89
CA ALA A 333 -16.86 -2.99 17.01
C ALA A 333 -15.67 -2.08 16.71
N ASP A 334 -15.55 -0.98 17.46
CA ASP A 334 -14.32 -0.22 17.56
C ASP A 334 -13.27 -1.01 18.35
N ALA A 335 -12.08 -1.16 17.74
CA ALA A 335 -11.00 -1.97 18.32
C ALA A 335 -10.51 -1.44 19.67
N PHE A 336 -10.45 -0.11 19.86
CA PHE A 336 -9.99 0.47 21.13
C PHE A 336 -10.98 0.26 22.26
N GLU A 337 -12.27 0.38 21.96
CA GLU A 337 -13.34 0.21 22.96
C GLU A 337 -13.43 -1.25 23.38
N ILE A 338 -13.60 -2.17 22.45
CA ILE A 338 -13.80 -3.58 22.76
C ILE A 338 -12.58 -4.22 23.44
N LEU A 339 -11.34 -3.88 23.03
CA LEU A 339 -10.14 -4.39 23.67
C LEU A 339 -9.97 -3.83 25.10
N ARG A 340 -10.40 -2.59 25.35
CA ARG A 340 -10.43 -2.02 26.70
C ARG A 340 -11.37 -2.81 27.59
N ASP A 341 -12.59 -3.05 27.13
CA ASP A 341 -13.62 -3.76 27.89
C ASP A 341 -13.19 -5.20 28.17
N TRP A 342 -12.71 -5.92 27.16
CA TRP A 342 -12.28 -7.32 27.31
C TRP A 342 -11.03 -7.47 28.17
N SER A 343 -10.05 -6.58 28.03
CA SER A 343 -8.87 -6.60 28.91
C SER A 343 -9.22 -6.31 30.37
N SER A 344 -10.28 -5.54 30.61
CA SER A 344 -10.80 -5.24 31.99
C SER A 344 -11.67 -6.37 32.52
N ALA A 345 -12.38 -7.08 31.65
CA ALA A 345 -13.18 -8.25 32.00
C ALA A 345 -12.34 -9.52 32.25
N GLY A 346 -11.04 -9.49 31.90
CA GLY A 346 -10.14 -10.64 32.06
C GLY A 346 -10.30 -11.70 30.99
N GLU A 347 -10.75 -11.32 29.77
CA GLU A 347 -10.74 -12.23 28.61
C GLU A 347 -9.32 -12.70 28.28
N VAL A 348 -9.19 -13.98 27.91
CA VAL A 348 -7.88 -14.61 27.66
C VAL A 348 -7.87 -15.31 26.31
N PHE A 349 -6.79 -15.08 25.57
CA PHE A 349 -6.50 -15.67 24.26
C PHE A 349 -5.11 -16.31 24.25
N ASP A 350 -4.93 -17.27 23.33
CA ASP A 350 -3.65 -17.92 23.11
C ASP A 350 -2.85 -17.20 21.99
N THR A 351 -3.56 -16.66 21.01
CA THR A 351 -2.99 -15.89 19.88
C THR A 351 -3.80 -14.62 19.66
N ILE A 352 -3.13 -13.48 19.54
CA ILE A 352 -3.77 -12.21 19.16
C ILE A 352 -3.03 -11.62 17.96
N VAL A 353 -3.78 -11.20 16.96
CA VAL A 353 -3.31 -10.40 15.82
C VAL A 353 -3.86 -8.98 15.94
N LEU A 354 -2.98 -8.00 15.72
CA LEU A 354 -3.33 -6.58 15.61
C LEU A 354 -2.86 -6.09 14.23
N ASP A 355 -3.79 -5.83 13.32
CA ASP A 355 -3.48 -5.29 11.98
C ASP A 355 -4.27 -4.00 11.71
N PRO A 356 -4.05 -2.94 12.50
CA PRO A 356 -4.82 -1.71 12.41
C PRO A 356 -4.50 -0.93 11.13
N PRO A 357 -5.43 -0.07 10.66
CA PRO A 357 -5.17 0.83 9.55
C PRO A 357 -4.03 1.81 9.85
N ALA A 358 -3.49 2.46 8.80
CA ALA A 358 -2.42 3.43 8.95
C ALA A 358 -2.83 4.62 9.83
N PHE A 359 -2.32 4.69 11.05
CA PHE A 359 -2.59 5.78 11.99
C PHE A 359 -1.83 7.06 11.64
N ALA A 360 -0.60 6.95 11.11
CA ALA A 360 0.21 8.11 10.74
C ALA A 360 0.12 8.39 9.23
N LYS A 361 -0.82 9.27 8.83
CA LYS A 361 -0.95 9.75 7.44
C LYS A 361 -0.01 10.93 7.11
N SER A 362 0.74 11.43 8.08
CA SER A 362 1.74 12.51 7.95
C SER A 362 2.74 12.45 9.09
N LYS A 363 3.91 13.10 8.91
CA LYS A 363 4.93 13.20 9.97
C LYS A 363 4.39 13.80 11.27
N ARG A 364 3.44 14.73 11.20
CA ARG A 364 2.81 15.37 12.38
C ARG A 364 1.90 14.41 13.16
N ALA A 365 1.40 13.37 12.51
CA ALA A 365 0.51 12.38 13.14
C ALA A 365 1.26 11.23 13.85
N VAL A 366 2.58 11.15 13.73
CA VAL A 366 3.39 10.03 14.24
C VAL A 366 3.23 9.85 15.75
N GLU A 367 3.30 10.91 16.54
CA GLU A 367 3.18 10.82 18.00
C GLU A 367 1.81 10.27 18.43
N GLY A 368 0.72 10.74 17.80
CA GLY A 368 -0.63 10.21 18.02
C GLY A 368 -0.76 8.74 17.62
N ALA A 369 -0.15 8.38 16.48
CA ALA A 369 -0.12 7.01 16.00
C ALA A 369 0.61 6.06 16.97
N LEU A 370 1.75 6.48 17.52
CA LEU A 370 2.50 5.66 18.47
C LEU A 370 1.72 5.43 19.79
N ARG A 371 0.94 6.42 20.24
CA ARG A 371 0.02 6.23 21.37
C ARG A 371 -1.06 5.19 21.04
N GLY A 372 -1.62 5.22 19.82
CA GLY A 372 -2.59 4.23 19.37
C GLY A 372 -2.01 2.81 19.29
N TYR A 373 -0.82 2.66 18.69
CA TYR A 373 -0.12 1.37 18.67
C TYR A 373 0.18 0.87 20.09
N LYS A 374 0.67 1.73 20.99
CA LYS A 374 0.91 1.36 22.38
C LYS A 374 -0.36 0.88 23.07
N GLU A 375 -1.48 1.58 22.91
CA GLU A 375 -2.76 1.24 23.56
C GLU A 375 -3.27 -0.13 23.09
N LEU A 376 -3.34 -0.39 21.78
CA LEU A 376 -3.77 -1.68 21.24
C LEU A 376 -2.88 -2.82 21.76
N ASN A 377 -1.55 -2.64 21.70
CA ASN A 377 -0.61 -3.64 22.18
C ASN A 377 -0.72 -3.87 23.69
N LEU A 378 -0.93 -2.82 24.50
CA LEU A 378 -1.15 -2.93 25.94
C LEU A 378 -2.37 -3.82 26.25
N ARG A 379 -3.48 -3.59 25.57
CA ARG A 379 -4.70 -4.37 25.77
C ARG A 379 -4.51 -5.82 25.35
N ALA A 380 -3.91 -6.07 24.20
CA ALA A 380 -3.59 -7.42 23.73
C ALA A 380 -2.68 -8.17 24.70
N LEU A 381 -1.63 -7.51 25.22
CA LEU A 381 -0.69 -8.11 26.17
C LEU A 381 -1.36 -8.52 27.50
N LYS A 382 -2.37 -7.77 27.95
CA LYS A 382 -3.16 -8.12 29.15
C LYS A 382 -4.06 -9.33 28.93
N MET A 383 -4.50 -9.56 27.69
CA MET A 383 -5.40 -10.66 27.34
C MET A 383 -4.68 -11.93 26.87
N LEU A 384 -3.37 -11.90 26.68
CA LEU A 384 -2.61 -13.09 26.28
C LEU A 384 -2.23 -13.94 27.50
N ARG A 385 -2.41 -15.28 27.37
CA ARG A 385 -1.87 -16.20 28.35
C ARG A 385 -0.33 -16.17 28.37
N PRO A 386 0.33 -16.59 29.47
CA PRO A 386 1.77 -16.84 29.45
C PRO A 386 2.17 -17.84 28.35
N GLY A 387 3.22 -17.55 27.59
CA GLY A 387 3.63 -18.30 26.40
C GLY A 387 2.72 -18.07 25.19
N GLY A 388 1.83 -17.07 25.23
CA GLY A 388 0.95 -16.72 24.12
C GLY A 388 1.65 -15.98 22.98
N LEU A 389 1.00 -15.95 21.83
CA LEU A 389 1.53 -15.37 20.58
C LEU A 389 0.86 -14.01 20.30
N LEU A 390 1.66 -12.97 20.17
CA LEU A 390 1.22 -11.66 19.66
C LEU A 390 1.81 -11.42 18.27
N ILE A 391 0.95 -11.10 17.32
CA ILE A 391 1.34 -10.61 15.99
C ILE A 391 0.82 -9.18 15.88
N THR A 392 1.71 -8.21 15.69
CA THR A 392 1.32 -6.79 15.63
C THR A 392 1.93 -6.13 14.40
N CYS A 393 1.06 -5.49 13.60
CA CYS A 393 1.39 -4.90 12.32
C CYS A 393 1.28 -3.36 12.35
N SER A 394 1.97 -2.73 11.42
CA SER A 394 1.83 -1.31 11.09
C SER A 394 2.07 -1.11 9.60
N CYS A 395 1.09 -0.54 8.89
CA CYS A 395 1.22 -0.09 7.50
C CYS A 395 1.48 1.42 7.39
N SER A 396 1.81 2.11 8.49
CA SER A 396 2.13 3.54 8.50
C SER A 396 3.53 3.79 7.93
N HIS A 397 3.63 4.50 6.79
CA HIS A 397 4.91 4.89 6.19
C HIS A 397 5.81 5.71 7.11
N HIS A 398 5.23 6.56 7.94
CA HIS A 398 5.96 7.45 8.83
C HIS A 398 6.37 6.82 10.17
N VAL A 399 5.99 5.56 10.41
CA VAL A 399 6.37 4.80 11.61
C VAL A 399 7.38 3.73 11.20
N GLY A 400 8.63 3.90 11.61
CA GLY A 400 9.71 2.94 11.35
C GLY A 400 9.70 1.75 12.32
N TRP A 401 10.56 0.76 12.06
CA TRP A 401 10.71 -0.45 12.88
C TRP A 401 10.98 -0.12 14.36
N THR A 402 11.99 0.72 14.63
CA THR A 402 12.36 1.11 15.99
C THR A 402 11.19 1.74 16.75
N GLN A 403 10.43 2.62 16.08
CA GLN A 403 9.29 3.30 16.71
C GLN A 403 8.15 2.32 17.05
N LEU A 404 7.86 1.35 16.17
CA LEU A 404 6.87 0.31 16.45
C LEU A 404 7.32 -0.57 17.62
N GLU A 405 8.58 -1.00 17.61
CA GLU A 405 9.16 -1.81 18.69
C GLU A 405 9.18 -1.06 20.03
N ASP A 406 9.45 0.24 20.04
CA ASP A 406 9.41 1.08 21.25
C ASP A 406 7.98 1.20 21.80
N ALA A 407 6.98 1.32 20.92
CA ALA A 407 5.57 1.32 21.33
C ALA A 407 5.18 -0.02 21.99
N VAL A 408 5.58 -1.15 21.39
CA VAL A 408 5.35 -2.49 21.96
C VAL A 408 6.09 -2.69 23.28
N ARG A 409 7.37 -2.28 23.34
CA ARG A 409 8.19 -2.36 24.58
C ARG A 409 7.56 -1.56 25.72
N SER A 410 7.09 -0.35 25.42
CA SER A 410 6.39 0.49 26.40
C SER A 410 5.07 -0.13 26.85
N ALA A 411 4.30 -0.73 25.94
CA ALA A 411 3.07 -1.46 26.26
C ALA A 411 3.36 -2.68 27.16
N ALA A 412 4.44 -3.41 26.87
CA ALA A 412 4.84 -4.58 27.66
C ALA A 412 5.25 -4.20 29.10
N ALA A 413 5.99 -3.09 29.26
CA ALA A 413 6.34 -2.57 30.59
C ALA A 413 5.08 -2.19 31.39
N ASP A 414 4.12 -1.50 30.77
CA ASP A 414 2.86 -1.09 31.43
C ASP A 414 1.95 -2.31 31.72
N ALA A 415 2.04 -3.38 30.93
CA ALA A 415 1.31 -4.63 31.18
C ALA A 415 2.00 -5.53 32.21
N GLY A 416 3.23 -5.22 32.65
CA GLY A 416 4.05 -6.09 33.49
C GLY A 416 4.43 -7.41 32.81
N ARG A 417 4.55 -7.42 31.46
CA ARG A 417 4.78 -8.63 30.66
C ARG A 417 6.16 -8.57 30.00
N ARG A 418 6.75 -9.74 29.84
CA ARG A 418 7.97 -9.91 29.06
C ARG A 418 7.62 -10.36 27.64
N VAL A 419 8.19 -9.70 26.63
CA VAL A 419 7.98 -10.05 25.22
C VAL A 419 9.29 -10.45 24.57
N ARG A 420 9.28 -11.55 23.80
CA ARG A 420 10.42 -12.01 22.99
C ARG A 420 10.10 -11.86 21.52
N LEU A 421 10.95 -11.18 20.78
CA LEU A 421 10.83 -11.04 19.34
C LEU A 421 11.25 -12.36 18.67
N LEU A 422 10.30 -13.02 18.02
CA LEU A 422 10.51 -14.26 17.26
C LEU A 422 10.85 -13.97 15.79
N ALA A 423 10.17 -12.98 15.19
CA ALA A 423 10.43 -12.57 13.81
C ALA A 423 10.04 -11.11 13.54
N ARG A 424 10.81 -10.46 12.64
CA ARG A 424 10.43 -9.24 11.93
C ARG A 424 10.05 -9.63 10.51
N ARG A 425 8.89 -9.17 10.03
CA ARG A 425 8.38 -9.48 8.71
C ARG A 425 7.86 -8.21 8.06
N GLY A 426 8.08 -8.07 6.76
CA GLY A 426 7.54 -6.97 5.94
C GLY A 426 6.36 -7.41 5.10
N ALA A 427 6.15 -6.69 4.01
CA ALA A 427 5.21 -7.08 2.97
C ALA A 427 5.61 -8.38 2.28
N ALA A 428 4.65 -9.04 1.68
CA ALA A 428 4.87 -10.26 0.91
C ALA A 428 5.81 -10.03 -0.29
N PRO A 429 6.47 -11.08 -0.83
CA PRO A 429 7.51 -10.95 -1.86
C PRO A 429 7.05 -10.31 -3.18
N ASP A 430 5.76 -10.25 -3.45
CA ASP A 430 5.17 -9.54 -4.59
C ASP A 430 5.11 -8.01 -4.40
N HIS A 431 5.42 -7.53 -3.19
CA HIS A 431 5.58 -6.13 -2.82
C HIS A 431 7.06 -5.86 -2.45
N PRO A 432 7.98 -5.87 -3.42
CA PRO A 432 9.42 -5.80 -3.14
C PRO A 432 9.82 -4.45 -2.54
N VAL A 433 10.77 -4.50 -1.61
CA VAL A 433 11.44 -3.33 -1.05
C VAL A 433 12.68 -3.01 -1.88
N VAL A 434 12.82 -1.75 -2.28
CA VAL A 434 14.01 -1.23 -2.97
C VAL A 434 14.86 -0.46 -1.96
N LEU A 435 16.07 -0.93 -1.69
CA LEU A 435 16.91 -0.36 -0.62
C LEU A 435 17.23 1.13 -0.82
N ASN A 436 17.36 1.57 -2.08
CA ASN A 436 17.59 2.98 -2.41
C ASN A 436 16.32 3.83 -2.42
N LEU A 437 15.15 3.20 -2.21
CA LEU A 437 13.84 3.84 -2.13
C LEU A 437 13.11 3.30 -0.89
N PRO A 438 13.49 3.77 0.31
CA PRO A 438 12.96 3.25 1.57
C PRO A 438 11.44 3.44 1.71
N GLU A 439 10.85 4.32 0.93
CA GLU A 439 9.40 4.52 0.86
C GLU A 439 8.63 3.28 0.35
N THR A 440 9.32 2.33 -0.28
CA THR A 440 8.72 1.04 -0.66
C THR A 440 8.57 0.09 0.54
N GLU A 441 9.25 0.34 1.67
CA GLU A 441 9.11 -0.40 2.92
C GLU A 441 8.07 0.28 3.82
N TYR A 442 6.81 -0.08 3.68
CA TYR A 442 5.73 0.52 4.47
C TYR A 442 5.11 -0.42 5.50
N LEU A 443 5.12 -1.73 5.27
CA LEU A 443 4.52 -2.73 6.15
C LEU A 443 5.57 -3.31 7.11
N LYS A 444 5.25 -3.30 8.39
CA LYS A 444 5.99 -3.92 9.47
C LYS A 444 5.08 -4.88 10.22
N CYS A 445 5.56 -6.08 10.50
CA CYS A 445 4.85 -7.11 11.26
C CYS A 445 5.85 -7.75 12.24
N LEU A 446 5.55 -7.65 13.53
CA LEU A 446 6.31 -8.26 14.61
C LEU A 446 5.60 -9.53 15.08
N VAL A 447 6.32 -10.63 15.18
CA VAL A 447 5.86 -11.88 15.78
C VAL A 447 6.54 -12.02 17.14
N LEU A 448 5.75 -12.12 18.19
CA LEU A 448 6.22 -12.00 19.57
C LEU A 448 5.65 -13.13 20.44
N GLU A 449 6.50 -13.75 21.26
CA GLU A 449 6.09 -14.58 22.40
C GLU A 449 5.94 -13.71 23.64
N VAL A 450 4.90 -13.96 24.44
CA VAL A 450 4.53 -13.16 25.61
C VAL A 450 4.51 -14.03 26.84
N ASP A 451 5.37 -13.74 27.84
CA ASP A 451 5.42 -14.41 29.15
C ASP A 451 4.65 -13.64 30.22
#